data_af5cb5bf09056df8808d3e45aa2b40a8
#
_entry.id   af5cb5bf09056df8808d3e45aa2b40a8
#
_cell.length_a   1.000
_cell.length_b   1.000
_cell.length_c   1.000
_cell.angle_alpha   90.00
_cell.angle_beta   90.00
_cell.angle_gamma   90.00
#
_symmetry.space_group_name_H-M   'P 1'
#
loop_
_entity.id
_entity.type
_entity.pdbx_description
1 polymer ?
#
loop_
_entity_poly.entity_id
_entity_poly.type
_entity_poly.pdbx_seq_one_letter_code
_entity_poly.pdbx_strand_id
1 'polypeptide(L)'
;MNLFDPIRLRGVALANRVVVSPMCQYSAIDGRATDWHLVHWAQLMMSGAGMFTIEATAVTAQGRISPGDFGLYDDACESALTQTLARARAQCPPIPVALQLAHAGRKGSSHVPWEGGHLIPVDEGGWITVAPSSIPHASGEPAPAALDHEGLARVRDAFANSARRAVRAGIDALELHMAHGYLLHEFLSPLANHRSDRYGGSFEGRIRFPLEVFDAVRAAWPERRPLGVRLSCTDWIDGGWSLDESIELSRRLAAR
;
A
#
# COMPACT_ATOMS: atom_id res chain seq x y z
N MET A 1 19.44 1.79 24.14
CA MET A 1 18.80 2.31 22.93
C MET A 1 17.45 2.88 23.34
N ASN A 2 17.22 4.18 23.13
CA ASN A 2 16.05 4.92 23.62
C ASN A 2 15.14 5.27 22.42
N LEU A 3 13.84 5.51 22.64
CA LEU A 3 12.88 5.90 21.62
C LEU A 3 13.30 7.17 20.87
N PHE A 4 13.93 8.10 21.56
CA PHE A 4 14.39 9.38 20.99
C PHE A 4 15.83 9.36 20.46
N ASP A 5 16.53 8.21 20.53
CA ASP A 5 17.83 8.08 19.90
C ASP A 5 17.68 8.05 18.36
N PRO A 6 18.59 8.70 17.61
CA PRO A 6 18.56 8.64 16.15
C PRO A 6 18.77 7.20 15.65
N ILE A 7 18.26 6.93 14.48
CA ILE A 7 18.46 5.66 13.77
C ILE A 7 18.70 5.93 12.28
N ARG A 8 19.49 5.06 11.66
CA ARG A 8 19.68 5.08 10.20
C ARG A 8 19.07 3.84 9.58
N LEU A 9 18.19 4.05 8.62
CA LEU A 9 17.60 3.01 7.78
C LEU A 9 18.23 3.13 6.39
N ARG A 10 19.15 2.25 6.03
CA ARG A 10 20.00 2.39 4.83
C ARG A 10 20.60 3.80 4.73
N GLY A 11 20.34 4.55 3.68
CA GLY A 11 20.83 5.93 3.49
C GLY A 11 20.02 7.02 4.18
N VAL A 12 18.88 6.71 4.80
CA VAL A 12 17.99 7.68 5.45
C VAL A 12 18.24 7.73 6.95
N ALA A 13 18.55 8.91 7.47
CA ALA A 13 18.73 9.15 8.90
C ALA A 13 17.43 9.72 9.50
N LEU A 14 16.95 9.11 10.57
CA LEU A 14 15.81 9.57 11.36
C LEU A 14 16.34 10.18 12.66
N ALA A 15 15.78 11.35 13.04
CA ALA A 15 16.18 12.04 14.27
C ALA A 15 15.79 11.28 15.55
N ASN A 16 14.76 10.45 15.45
CA ASN A 16 14.29 9.56 16.52
C ASN A 16 13.56 8.35 15.89
N ARG A 17 13.05 7.43 16.73
CA ARG A 17 12.43 6.17 16.31
C ARG A 17 10.91 6.23 16.23
N VAL A 18 10.33 7.42 16.34
CA VAL A 18 8.88 7.62 16.17
C VAL A 18 8.59 7.79 14.69
N VAL A 19 7.70 6.97 14.16
CA VAL A 19 7.23 7.03 12.77
C VAL A 19 5.71 7.25 12.77
N VAL A 20 5.24 8.29 12.07
CA VAL A 20 3.81 8.49 11.87
C VAL A 20 3.32 7.47 10.85
N SER A 21 2.38 6.62 11.26
CA SER A 21 1.79 5.59 10.43
C SER A 21 0.96 6.17 9.27
N PRO A 22 0.84 5.46 8.14
CA PRO A 22 -0.05 5.86 7.05
C PRO A 22 -1.52 5.81 7.49
N MET A 23 -2.27 6.87 7.22
CA MET A 23 -3.68 7.02 7.60
C MET A 23 -4.47 7.61 6.44
N CYS A 24 -5.35 6.81 5.83
CA CYS A 24 -6.19 7.24 4.70
C CYS A 24 -7.03 8.45 5.08
N GLN A 25 -7.02 9.47 4.23
CA GLN A 25 -7.75 10.72 4.42
C GLN A 25 -9.04 10.77 3.61
N TYR A 26 -9.18 9.92 2.59
CA TYR A 26 -10.37 9.87 1.73
C TYR A 26 -10.73 11.24 1.12
N SER A 27 -9.74 12.07 0.86
CA SER A 27 -9.89 13.48 0.46
C SER A 27 -9.20 13.79 -0.88
N ALA A 28 -8.78 12.76 -1.62
CA ALA A 28 -8.24 12.90 -2.95
C ALA A 28 -9.36 13.08 -3.99
N ILE A 29 -9.04 13.73 -5.10
CA ILE A 29 -9.92 13.85 -6.26
C ILE A 29 -9.25 13.13 -7.43
N ASP A 30 -9.85 12.05 -7.90
CA ASP A 30 -9.29 11.17 -8.93
C ASP A 30 -7.85 10.73 -8.61
N GLY A 31 -7.60 10.35 -7.37
CA GLY A 31 -6.28 9.94 -6.88
C GLY A 31 -5.29 11.08 -6.63
N ARG A 32 -5.65 12.33 -6.91
CA ARG A 32 -4.76 13.50 -6.79
C ARG A 32 -4.83 14.12 -5.40
N ALA A 33 -3.66 14.48 -4.86
CA ALA A 33 -3.57 15.27 -3.63
C ALA A 33 -4.30 16.62 -3.78
N THR A 34 -4.97 17.04 -2.72
CA THR A 34 -5.70 18.31 -2.60
C THR A 34 -5.07 19.19 -1.53
N ASP A 35 -5.63 20.39 -1.29
CA ASP A 35 -5.19 21.25 -0.19
C ASP A 35 -5.44 20.61 1.20
N TRP A 36 -6.37 19.65 1.32
CA TRP A 36 -6.50 18.83 2.52
C TRP A 36 -5.19 18.11 2.86
N HIS A 37 -4.59 17.47 1.86
CA HIS A 37 -3.32 16.75 2.03
C HIS A 37 -2.18 17.71 2.39
N LEU A 38 -2.15 18.91 1.83
CA LEU A 38 -1.16 19.92 2.21
C LEU A 38 -1.22 20.22 3.71
N VAL A 39 -2.41 20.50 4.24
CA VAL A 39 -2.61 20.82 5.66
C VAL A 39 -2.26 19.62 6.53
N HIS A 40 -2.79 18.44 6.18
CA HIS A 40 -2.57 17.20 6.92
C HIS A 40 -1.09 16.80 6.97
N TRP A 41 -0.41 16.79 5.81
CA TRP A 41 1.01 16.42 5.74
C TRP A 41 1.88 17.43 6.47
N ALA A 42 1.65 18.73 6.30
CA ALA A 42 2.42 19.76 7.00
C ALA A 42 2.27 19.64 8.54
N GLN A 43 1.05 19.39 9.03
CA GLN A 43 0.82 19.20 10.46
C GLN A 43 1.60 17.99 11.01
N LEU A 44 1.59 16.86 10.29
CA LEU A 44 2.29 15.64 10.72
C LEU A 44 3.81 15.77 10.57
N MET A 45 4.29 16.49 9.56
CA MET A 45 5.72 16.79 9.40
C MET A 45 6.25 17.69 10.51
N MET A 46 5.42 18.53 11.14
CA MET A 46 5.76 19.35 12.31
C MET A 46 5.63 18.63 13.66
N SER A 47 5.22 17.36 13.68
CA SER A 47 4.96 16.60 14.92
C SER A 47 6.19 16.28 15.76
N GLY A 48 7.40 16.45 15.21
CA GLY A 48 8.64 16.03 15.87
C GLY A 48 8.98 14.54 15.72
N ALA A 49 8.18 13.76 14.97
CA ALA A 49 8.50 12.38 14.63
C ALA A 49 9.75 12.29 13.75
N GLY A 50 10.43 11.16 13.77
CA GLY A 50 11.62 10.89 12.95
C GLY A 50 11.28 10.64 11.47
N MET A 51 10.07 10.21 11.16
CA MET A 51 9.57 10.01 9.78
C MET A 51 8.05 10.13 9.75
N PHE A 52 7.53 10.69 8.66
CA PHE A 52 6.11 10.71 8.34
C PHE A 52 5.83 9.78 7.15
N THR A 53 4.76 8.98 7.22
CA THR A 53 4.35 8.10 6.12
C THR A 53 3.03 8.58 5.50
N ILE A 54 3.07 8.89 4.21
CA ILE A 54 1.88 9.20 3.41
C ILE A 54 0.99 7.97 3.34
N GLU A 55 -0.31 8.19 3.38
CA GLU A 55 -1.39 7.20 3.37
C GLU A 55 -1.28 6.14 2.26
N ALA A 56 -2.10 5.08 2.38
CA ALA A 56 -2.22 4.05 1.36
C ALA A 56 -2.48 4.70 -0.01
N THR A 57 -1.52 4.51 -0.91
CA THR A 57 -1.44 5.15 -2.21
C THR A 57 -1.69 4.10 -3.29
N ALA A 58 -2.81 4.21 -3.99
CA ALA A 58 -3.22 3.24 -4.99
C ALA A 58 -2.27 3.24 -6.19
N VAL A 59 -1.82 2.04 -6.59
CA VAL A 59 -0.92 1.85 -7.75
C VAL A 59 -1.66 1.74 -9.08
N THR A 60 -3.00 1.61 -9.03
CA THR A 60 -3.92 1.69 -10.18
C THR A 60 -5.19 2.42 -9.76
N ALA A 61 -5.92 3.01 -10.69
CA ALA A 61 -7.22 3.63 -10.38
C ALA A 61 -8.20 2.63 -9.74
N GLN A 62 -8.20 1.39 -10.23
CA GLN A 62 -9.01 0.28 -9.70
C GLN A 62 -8.54 -0.19 -8.31
N GLY A 63 -7.28 0.08 -7.95
CA GLY A 63 -6.69 -0.31 -6.66
C GLY A 63 -7.04 0.61 -5.50
N ARG A 64 -7.83 1.65 -5.71
CA ARG A 64 -8.32 2.53 -4.64
C ARG A 64 -9.33 1.80 -3.75
N ILE A 65 -9.35 2.13 -2.46
CA ILE A 65 -10.38 1.65 -1.53
C ILE A 65 -11.70 2.35 -1.86
N SER A 66 -11.66 3.67 -1.93
CA SER A 66 -12.79 4.53 -2.21
C SER A 66 -12.50 5.52 -3.36
N PRO A 67 -13.50 6.21 -3.90
CA PRO A 67 -13.28 7.29 -4.86
C PRO A 67 -12.36 8.40 -4.34
N GLY A 68 -12.33 8.62 -3.02
CA GLY A 68 -11.54 9.63 -2.34
C GLY A 68 -10.10 9.22 -1.99
N ASP A 69 -9.65 8.03 -2.40
CA ASP A 69 -8.31 7.56 -2.08
C ASP A 69 -7.23 8.21 -2.93
N PHE A 70 -6.08 8.42 -2.29
CA PHE A 70 -4.87 8.90 -2.93
C PHE A 70 -4.26 7.84 -3.85
N GLY A 71 -3.66 8.26 -4.97
CA GLY A 71 -3.06 7.39 -5.97
C GLY A 71 -1.74 7.91 -6.51
N LEU A 72 -0.99 7.02 -7.18
CA LEU A 72 0.26 7.35 -7.87
C LEU A 72 0.38 6.59 -9.20
N TYR A 73 -0.74 6.40 -9.89
CA TYR A 73 -0.84 5.53 -11.06
C TYR A 73 -0.69 6.26 -12.40
N ASP A 74 -0.75 7.59 -12.41
CA ASP A 74 -0.59 8.42 -13.63
C ASP A 74 0.22 9.70 -13.37
N ASP A 75 0.44 10.48 -14.43
CA ASP A 75 1.25 11.71 -14.37
C ASP A 75 0.55 12.84 -13.61
N ALA A 76 -0.78 12.86 -13.61
CA ALA A 76 -1.55 13.85 -12.86
C ALA A 76 -1.43 13.61 -11.34
N CYS A 77 -1.51 12.35 -10.91
CA CYS A 77 -1.25 11.96 -9.52
C CYS A 77 0.18 12.29 -9.09
N GLU A 78 1.18 11.97 -9.93
CA GLU A 78 2.60 12.28 -9.65
C GLU A 78 2.83 13.80 -9.51
N SER A 79 2.25 14.59 -10.43
CA SER A 79 2.36 16.05 -10.39
C SER A 79 1.72 16.62 -9.12
N ALA A 80 0.52 16.16 -8.76
CA ALA A 80 -0.17 16.59 -7.55
C ALA A 80 0.60 16.24 -6.27
N LEU A 81 1.14 15.01 -6.18
CA LEU A 81 2.01 14.59 -5.08
C LEU A 81 3.23 15.52 -4.97
N THR A 82 3.95 15.70 -6.07
CA THR A 82 5.20 16.46 -6.10
C THR A 82 4.97 17.91 -5.66
N GLN A 83 3.94 18.56 -6.19
CA GLN A 83 3.61 19.95 -5.86
C GLN A 83 3.16 20.10 -4.40
N THR A 84 2.26 19.22 -3.93
CA THR A 84 1.74 19.30 -2.57
C THR A 84 2.84 19.00 -1.55
N LEU A 85 3.69 18.01 -1.81
CA LEU A 85 4.82 17.68 -0.93
C LEU A 85 5.86 18.80 -0.89
N ALA A 86 6.17 19.43 -2.02
CA ALA A 86 7.09 20.57 -2.06
C ALA A 86 6.54 21.76 -1.25
N ARG A 87 5.24 22.06 -1.37
CA ARG A 87 4.57 23.10 -0.58
C ARG A 87 4.61 22.79 0.92
N ALA A 88 4.34 21.54 1.32
CA ALA A 88 4.40 21.12 2.72
C ALA A 88 5.84 21.23 3.27
N ARG A 89 6.83 20.72 2.55
CA ARG A 89 8.25 20.79 2.92
C ARG A 89 8.77 22.23 3.09
N ALA A 90 8.26 23.16 2.31
CA ALA A 90 8.64 24.58 2.42
C ALA A 90 8.17 25.25 3.73
N GLN A 91 7.20 24.65 4.43
CA GLN A 91 6.64 25.14 5.69
C GLN A 91 7.13 24.41 6.93
N CYS A 92 7.82 23.27 6.76
CA CYS A 92 8.15 22.34 7.83
C CYS A 92 9.66 22.18 8.02
N PRO A 93 10.12 21.81 9.24
CA PRO A 93 11.47 21.33 9.42
C PRO A 93 11.75 20.10 8.52
N PRO A 94 13.01 19.88 8.12
CA PRO A 94 13.37 18.70 7.35
C PRO A 94 13.02 17.41 8.09
N ILE A 95 12.17 16.58 7.48
CA ILE A 95 11.78 15.25 7.97
C ILE A 95 11.74 14.27 6.80
N PRO A 96 12.28 13.05 6.94
CA PRO A 96 12.08 12.00 5.94
C PRO A 96 10.61 11.67 5.73
N VAL A 97 10.21 11.52 4.48
CA VAL A 97 8.84 11.18 4.09
C VAL A 97 8.82 9.81 3.43
N ALA A 98 8.09 8.90 4.03
CA ALA A 98 7.73 7.60 3.44
C ALA A 98 6.39 7.68 2.70
N LEU A 99 6.14 6.69 1.83
CA LEU A 99 4.87 6.53 1.13
C LEU A 99 4.49 5.07 1.13
N GLN A 100 3.23 4.75 1.45
CA GLN A 100 2.71 3.39 1.43
C GLN A 100 2.06 3.09 0.08
N LEU A 101 2.64 2.18 -0.72
CA LEU A 101 2.04 1.68 -1.96
C LEU A 101 1.05 0.56 -1.66
N ALA A 102 -0.15 0.66 -2.22
CA ALA A 102 -1.27 -0.23 -1.93
C ALA A 102 -2.10 -0.58 -3.17
N HIS A 103 -2.84 -1.67 -3.08
CA HIS A 103 -3.94 -2.02 -3.97
C HIS A 103 -5.04 -2.66 -3.12
N ALA A 104 -6.23 -2.09 -3.13
CA ALA A 104 -7.32 -2.48 -2.23
C ALA A 104 -7.85 -3.92 -2.45
N GLY A 105 -7.59 -4.50 -3.63
CA GLY A 105 -8.11 -5.84 -3.94
C GLY A 105 -9.64 -5.84 -3.96
N ARG A 106 -10.25 -6.90 -3.40
CA ARG A 106 -11.72 -7.06 -3.30
C ARG A 106 -12.39 -6.06 -2.35
N LYS A 107 -11.60 -5.33 -1.54
CA LYS A 107 -12.08 -4.27 -0.65
C LYS A 107 -12.09 -2.89 -1.31
N GLY A 108 -11.78 -2.81 -2.62
CA GLY A 108 -11.91 -1.60 -3.40
C GLY A 108 -13.36 -1.25 -3.73
N SER A 109 -13.57 -0.12 -4.41
CA SER A 109 -14.91 0.36 -4.78
C SER A 109 -15.86 0.48 -3.58
N SER A 110 -15.37 0.99 -2.44
CA SER A 110 -16.14 1.06 -1.20
C SER A 110 -16.44 2.50 -0.80
N HIS A 111 -17.57 2.69 -0.14
CA HIS A 111 -17.84 3.90 0.62
C HIS A 111 -16.80 4.10 1.72
N VAL A 112 -16.65 5.32 2.18
CA VAL A 112 -15.77 5.64 3.31
C VAL A 112 -16.30 5.00 4.61
N PRO A 113 -15.44 4.68 5.61
CA PRO A 113 -15.86 3.93 6.79
C PRO A 113 -17.03 4.55 7.57
N TRP A 114 -17.11 5.88 7.64
CA TRP A 114 -18.20 6.58 8.35
C TRP A 114 -19.52 6.62 7.57
N GLU A 115 -19.51 6.21 6.29
CA GLU A 115 -20.71 5.95 5.46
C GLU A 115 -21.04 4.46 5.38
N GLY A 116 -20.42 3.65 6.24
CA GLY A 116 -20.69 2.22 6.36
C GLY A 116 -19.70 1.31 5.66
N GLY A 117 -18.83 1.83 4.79
CA GLY A 117 -17.76 1.05 4.14
C GLY A 117 -18.23 -0.04 3.17
N HIS A 118 -19.51 -0.03 2.79
CA HIS A 118 -20.08 -0.99 1.84
C HIS A 118 -19.55 -0.77 0.43
N LEU A 119 -19.56 -1.83 -0.38
CA LEU A 119 -19.18 -1.76 -1.78
C LEU A 119 -20.11 -0.80 -2.55
N ILE A 120 -19.53 0.06 -3.39
CA ILE A 120 -20.25 0.95 -4.31
C ILE A 120 -20.55 0.16 -5.59
N PRO A 121 -21.82 -0.03 -5.97
CA PRO A 121 -22.19 -0.68 -7.22
C PRO A 121 -21.65 0.05 -8.45
N VAL A 122 -21.45 -0.69 -9.55
CA VAL A 122 -20.90 -0.10 -10.80
C VAL A 122 -21.83 0.96 -11.39
N ASP A 123 -23.14 0.76 -11.31
CA ASP A 123 -24.17 1.71 -11.76
C ASP A 123 -24.31 2.96 -10.86
N GLU A 124 -23.71 2.92 -9.67
CA GLU A 124 -23.61 4.07 -8.74
C GLU A 124 -22.22 4.75 -8.76
N GLY A 125 -21.40 4.44 -9.77
CA GLY A 125 -20.07 5.04 -9.93
C GLY A 125 -18.91 4.26 -9.32
N GLY A 126 -19.18 3.05 -8.82
CA GLY A 126 -18.15 2.11 -8.40
C GLY A 126 -17.47 1.41 -9.58
N TRP A 127 -16.62 0.44 -9.28
CA TRP A 127 -15.89 -0.35 -10.29
C TRP A 127 -15.79 -1.82 -9.91
N ILE A 128 -15.56 -2.68 -10.93
CA ILE A 128 -15.30 -4.11 -10.69
C ILE A 128 -13.95 -4.25 -9.97
N THR A 129 -13.97 -4.84 -8.79
CA THR A 129 -12.76 -5.13 -8.02
C THR A 129 -12.04 -6.37 -8.53
N VAL A 130 -10.76 -6.52 -8.16
CA VAL A 130 -9.94 -7.69 -8.51
C VAL A 130 -9.38 -8.34 -7.25
N ALA A 131 -9.14 -9.65 -7.32
CA ALA A 131 -8.63 -10.45 -6.20
C ALA A 131 -7.85 -11.67 -6.71
N PRO A 132 -7.16 -12.44 -5.84
CA PRO A 132 -6.60 -13.72 -6.25
C PRO A 132 -7.67 -14.73 -6.70
N SER A 133 -8.86 -14.67 -6.09
CA SER A 133 -9.99 -15.58 -6.37
C SER A 133 -11.32 -14.81 -6.33
N SER A 134 -12.34 -15.28 -7.05
CA SER A 134 -13.68 -14.65 -7.09
C SER A 134 -14.47 -14.94 -5.80
N ILE A 135 -13.96 -14.47 -4.66
CA ILE A 135 -14.58 -14.61 -3.34
C ILE A 135 -14.95 -13.19 -2.87
N PRO A 136 -16.24 -12.88 -2.67
CA PRO A 136 -16.68 -11.57 -2.21
C PRO A 136 -16.06 -11.23 -0.85
N HIS A 137 -15.93 -9.93 -0.57
CA HIS A 137 -15.43 -9.47 0.73
C HIS A 137 -16.44 -9.70 1.85
N ALA A 138 -17.70 -9.39 1.58
CA ALA A 138 -18.81 -9.63 2.50
C ALA A 138 -19.92 -10.47 1.83
N SER A 139 -20.72 -11.13 2.67
CA SER A 139 -21.87 -11.91 2.18
C SER A 139 -22.87 -10.99 1.48
N GLY A 140 -23.30 -11.39 0.29
CA GLY A 140 -24.25 -10.64 -0.53
C GLY A 140 -23.63 -9.58 -1.45
N GLU A 141 -22.33 -9.30 -1.33
CA GLU A 141 -21.63 -8.43 -2.28
C GLU A 141 -21.24 -9.16 -3.56
N PRO A 142 -21.12 -8.44 -4.70
CA PRO A 142 -20.57 -8.98 -5.93
C PRO A 142 -19.18 -9.57 -5.73
N ALA A 143 -18.92 -10.72 -6.36
CA ALA A 143 -17.59 -11.30 -6.33
C ALA A 143 -16.61 -10.46 -7.20
N PRO A 144 -15.34 -10.30 -6.74
CA PRO A 144 -14.30 -9.66 -7.54
C PRO A 144 -13.94 -10.52 -8.76
N ALA A 145 -13.38 -9.90 -9.80
CA ALA A 145 -12.76 -10.63 -10.89
C ALA A 145 -11.43 -11.27 -10.42
N ALA A 146 -11.29 -12.59 -10.61
CA ALA A 146 -10.03 -13.26 -10.32
C ALA A 146 -8.95 -12.80 -11.31
N LEU A 147 -7.77 -12.40 -10.79
CA LEU A 147 -6.65 -12.01 -11.63
C LEU A 147 -6.09 -13.21 -12.40
N ASP A 148 -6.05 -13.10 -13.73
CA ASP A 148 -5.30 -13.99 -14.60
C ASP A 148 -3.80 -13.63 -14.61
N HIS A 149 -2.99 -14.36 -15.38
CA HIS A 149 -1.54 -14.11 -15.45
C HIS A 149 -1.19 -12.72 -15.98
N GLU A 150 -1.96 -12.20 -16.93
CA GLU A 150 -1.76 -10.85 -17.45
C GLU A 150 -2.16 -9.78 -16.40
N GLY A 151 -3.25 -10.01 -15.68
CA GLY A 151 -3.69 -9.17 -14.57
C GLY A 151 -2.63 -9.09 -13.46
N LEU A 152 -2.04 -10.23 -13.09
CA LEU A 152 -0.92 -10.28 -12.13
C LEU A 152 0.27 -9.47 -12.63
N ALA A 153 0.67 -9.63 -13.90
CA ALA A 153 1.77 -8.86 -14.49
C ALA A 153 1.45 -7.35 -14.48
N ARG A 154 0.24 -6.95 -14.89
CA ARG A 154 -0.19 -5.54 -14.86
C ARG A 154 -0.12 -4.94 -13.46
N VAL A 155 -0.59 -5.64 -12.44
CA VAL A 155 -0.54 -5.15 -11.04
C VAL A 155 0.89 -5.05 -10.54
N ARG A 156 1.72 -6.09 -10.74
CA ARG A 156 3.15 -6.05 -10.38
C ARG A 156 3.86 -4.85 -11.02
N ASP A 157 3.65 -4.64 -12.31
CA ASP A 157 4.29 -3.56 -13.05
C ASP A 157 3.76 -2.18 -12.62
N ALA A 158 2.49 -2.07 -12.21
CA ALA A 158 1.92 -0.87 -11.62
C ALA A 158 2.61 -0.49 -10.29
N PHE A 159 2.87 -1.46 -9.40
CA PHE A 159 3.66 -1.22 -8.19
C PHE A 159 5.06 -0.69 -8.52
N ALA A 160 5.76 -1.31 -9.46
CA ALA A 160 7.10 -0.86 -9.89
C ALA A 160 7.06 0.54 -10.54
N ASN A 161 6.04 0.84 -11.33
CA ASN A 161 5.86 2.16 -11.95
C ASN A 161 5.58 3.25 -10.90
N SER A 162 4.71 2.96 -9.93
CA SER A 162 4.44 3.87 -8.80
C SER A 162 5.69 4.10 -7.95
N ALA A 163 6.55 3.08 -7.76
CA ALA A 163 7.85 3.26 -7.12
C ALA A 163 8.77 4.22 -7.89
N ARG A 164 8.84 4.13 -9.23
CA ARG A 164 9.61 5.07 -10.06
C ARG A 164 9.05 6.49 -9.95
N ARG A 165 7.72 6.66 -9.92
CA ARG A 165 7.06 7.95 -9.69
C ARG A 165 7.42 8.53 -8.32
N ALA A 166 7.41 7.70 -7.27
CA ALA A 166 7.80 8.10 -5.92
C ALA A 166 9.28 8.56 -5.86
N VAL A 167 10.17 7.95 -6.65
CA VAL A 167 11.57 8.42 -6.78
C VAL A 167 11.60 9.85 -7.31
N ARG A 168 10.86 10.14 -8.40
CA ARG A 168 10.83 11.47 -9.04
C ARG A 168 10.16 12.52 -8.14
N ALA A 169 9.13 12.13 -7.39
CA ALA A 169 8.46 12.99 -6.42
C ALA A 169 9.31 13.27 -5.16
N GLY A 170 10.48 12.64 -5.02
CA GLY A 170 11.39 12.90 -3.90
C GLY A 170 10.98 12.23 -2.60
N ILE A 171 10.31 11.08 -2.64
CA ILE A 171 9.99 10.24 -1.47
C ILE A 171 11.28 9.59 -0.94
N ASP A 172 11.44 9.51 0.38
CA ASP A 172 12.65 9.03 1.03
C ASP A 172 12.62 7.54 1.33
N ALA A 173 11.44 6.97 1.61
CA ALA A 173 11.23 5.55 1.92
C ALA A 173 9.92 5.04 1.31
N LEU A 174 9.83 3.73 1.04
CA LEU A 174 8.58 3.08 0.63
C LEU A 174 8.18 2.00 1.64
N GLU A 175 6.86 1.85 1.79
CA GLU A 175 6.24 0.71 2.47
C GLU A 175 5.28 0.02 1.50
N LEU A 176 5.40 -1.30 1.33
CA LEU A 176 4.41 -2.09 0.60
C LEU A 176 3.31 -2.58 1.54
N HIS A 177 2.09 -2.28 1.20
CA HIS A 177 0.93 -2.71 1.97
C HIS A 177 0.57 -4.16 1.68
N MET A 178 1.01 -5.09 2.55
CA MET A 178 0.70 -6.53 2.49
C MET A 178 -0.15 -6.97 3.69
N ALA A 179 -1.09 -6.12 4.12
CA ALA A 179 -1.89 -6.29 5.33
C ALA A 179 -3.38 -6.00 5.10
N HIS A 180 -4.19 -6.12 6.16
CA HIS A 180 -5.55 -5.64 6.30
C HIS A 180 -6.57 -6.21 5.30
N GLY A 181 -6.30 -7.36 4.69
CA GLY A 181 -7.19 -7.94 3.69
C GLY A 181 -7.18 -7.22 2.35
N TYR A 182 -6.15 -6.41 2.05
CA TYR A 182 -5.93 -5.83 0.73
C TYR A 182 -5.21 -6.81 -0.20
N LEU A 183 -5.05 -6.47 -1.46
CA LEU A 183 -4.69 -7.43 -2.51
C LEU A 183 -3.49 -8.31 -2.17
N LEU A 184 -2.38 -7.76 -1.69
CA LEU A 184 -1.20 -8.57 -1.39
C LEU A 184 -1.41 -9.47 -0.17
N HIS A 185 -2.21 -9.04 0.83
CA HIS A 185 -2.62 -9.89 1.93
C HIS A 185 -3.62 -10.99 1.48
N GLU A 186 -4.52 -10.67 0.54
CA GLU A 186 -5.43 -11.68 -0.03
C GLU A 186 -4.69 -12.86 -0.66
N PHE A 187 -3.52 -12.60 -1.29
CA PHE A 187 -2.66 -13.68 -1.79
C PHE A 187 -2.06 -14.52 -0.67
N LEU A 188 -1.66 -13.91 0.45
CA LEU A 188 -1.08 -14.62 1.60
C LEU A 188 -2.11 -15.51 2.30
N SER A 189 -3.33 -15.01 2.47
CA SER A 189 -4.39 -15.68 3.23
C SER A 189 -5.03 -16.83 2.46
N PRO A 190 -5.02 -18.07 2.99
CA PRO A 190 -5.73 -19.18 2.37
C PRO A 190 -7.25 -18.99 2.36
N LEU A 191 -7.80 -18.10 3.19
CA LEU A 191 -9.23 -17.77 3.23
C LEU A 191 -9.68 -16.92 2.02
N ALA A 192 -8.76 -16.19 1.40
CA ALA A 192 -9.03 -15.32 0.25
C ALA A 192 -8.41 -15.86 -1.05
N ASN A 193 -7.39 -16.71 -0.96
CA ASN A 193 -6.66 -17.27 -2.08
C ASN A 193 -6.96 -18.78 -2.26
N HIS A 194 -7.95 -19.07 -3.10
CA HIS A 194 -8.33 -20.43 -3.49
C HIS A 194 -7.78 -20.82 -4.87
N ARG A 195 -6.67 -20.20 -5.30
CA ARG A 195 -6.05 -20.53 -6.59
C ARG A 195 -5.46 -21.93 -6.58
N SER A 196 -5.58 -22.62 -7.70
CA SER A 196 -4.98 -23.92 -7.96
C SER A 196 -3.72 -23.87 -8.82
N ASP A 197 -3.31 -22.68 -9.26
CA ASP A 197 -2.08 -22.45 -9.99
C ASP A 197 -0.89 -22.19 -9.04
N ARG A 198 0.27 -21.82 -9.61
CA ARG A 198 1.50 -21.56 -8.85
C ARG A 198 1.42 -20.42 -7.83
N TYR A 199 0.33 -19.65 -7.79
CA TYR A 199 0.12 -18.49 -6.90
C TYR A 199 -0.82 -18.80 -5.73
N GLY A 200 -1.24 -20.04 -5.54
CA GLY A 200 -2.15 -20.46 -4.47
C GLY A 200 -1.77 -21.78 -3.81
N GLY A 201 -2.68 -22.33 -3.00
CA GLY A 201 -2.52 -23.58 -2.30
C GLY A 201 -1.46 -23.52 -1.19
N SER A 202 -0.25 -24.02 -1.45
CA SER A 202 0.83 -24.08 -0.47
C SER A 202 1.31 -22.69 -0.02
N PHE A 203 1.98 -22.62 1.13
CA PHE A 203 2.67 -21.41 1.59
C PHE A 203 3.52 -20.79 0.48
N GLU A 204 4.34 -21.61 -0.21
CA GLU A 204 5.21 -21.17 -1.30
C GLU A 204 4.42 -20.54 -2.47
N GLY A 205 3.25 -21.08 -2.79
CA GLY A 205 2.37 -20.53 -3.82
C GLY A 205 1.80 -19.19 -3.40
N ARG A 206 1.27 -19.09 -2.18
CA ARG A 206 0.61 -17.89 -1.68
C ARG A 206 1.55 -16.69 -1.52
N ILE A 207 2.79 -16.90 -1.09
CA ILE A 207 3.78 -15.82 -0.94
C ILE A 207 4.42 -15.40 -2.26
N ARG A 208 4.27 -16.17 -3.33
CA ARG A 208 4.96 -15.94 -4.62
C ARG A 208 4.65 -14.59 -5.22
N PHE A 209 3.38 -14.24 -5.39
CA PHE A 209 3.01 -12.96 -5.98
C PHE A 209 3.43 -11.76 -5.13
N PRO A 210 3.19 -11.72 -3.80
CA PRO A 210 3.75 -10.69 -2.93
C PRO A 210 5.26 -10.51 -3.04
N LEU A 211 6.03 -11.59 -3.16
CA LEU A 211 7.49 -11.52 -3.34
C LEU A 211 7.87 -11.02 -4.75
N GLU A 212 7.17 -11.44 -5.80
CA GLU A 212 7.40 -10.91 -7.17
C GLU A 212 7.12 -9.39 -7.23
N VAL A 213 6.10 -8.90 -6.52
CA VAL A 213 5.84 -7.45 -6.38
C VAL A 213 6.96 -6.77 -5.60
N PHE A 214 7.40 -7.35 -4.48
CA PHE A 214 8.51 -6.80 -3.70
C PHE A 214 9.78 -6.70 -4.54
N ASP A 215 10.15 -7.75 -5.26
CA ASP A 215 11.36 -7.79 -6.09
C ASP A 215 11.28 -6.75 -7.24
N ALA A 216 10.10 -6.60 -7.87
CA ALA A 216 9.89 -5.59 -8.92
C ALA A 216 9.99 -4.15 -8.38
N VAL A 217 9.44 -3.90 -7.19
CA VAL A 217 9.58 -2.60 -6.52
C VAL A 217 11.03 -2.36 -6.09
N ARG A 218 11.69 -3.38 -5.49
CA ARG A 218 13.09 -3.25 -5.08
C ARG A 218 13.99 -2.91 -6.26
N ALA A 219 13.78 -3.52 -7.41
CA ALA A 219 14.54 -3.23 -8.64
C ALA A 219 14.28 -1.81 -9.20
N ALA A 220 13.09 -1.25 -8.95
CA ALA A 220 12.70 0.11 -9.38
C ALA A 220 13.08 1.20 -8.36
N TRP A 221 13.40 0.84 -7.12
CA TRP A 221 13.65 1.74 -6.01
C TRP A 221 15.15 1.84 -5.69
N PRO A 222 15.73 3.03 -5.49
CA PRO A 222 17.15 3.18 -5.22
C PRO A 222 17.60 2.36 -4.01
N GLU A 223 18.67 1.59 -4.12
CA GLU A 223 19.15 0.69 -3.09
C GLU A 223 19.41 1.40 -1.74
N ARG A 224 19.92 2.63 -1.79
CA ARG A 224 20.20 3.45 -0.61
C ARG A 224 18.94 3.90 0.15
N ARG A 225 17.74 3.84 -0.48
CA ARG A 225 16.48 4.22 0.16
C ARG A 225 15.81 2.99 0.78
N PRO A 226 15.25 3.09 2.00
CA PRO A 226 14.54 2.00 2.66
C PRO A 226 13.32 1.55 1.83
N LEU A 227 13.08 0.24 1.84
CA LEU A 227 11.84 -0.40 1.39
C LEU A 227 11.38 -1.30 2.52
N GLY A 228 10.23 -1.00 3.08
CA GLY A 228 9.57 -1.77 4.13
C GLY A 228 8.33 -2.49 3.62
N VAL A 229 7.79 -3.36 4.47
CA VAL A 229 6.53 -4.07 4.24
C VAL A 229 5.68 -4.00 5.50
N ARG A 230 4.39 -3.71 5.36
CA ARG A 230 3.41 -3.83 6.43
C ARG A 230 2.68 -5.15 6.29
N LEU A 231 2.71 -5.98 7.33
CA LEU A 231 2.05 -7.29 7.38
C LEU A 231 0.92 -7.30 8.42
N SER A 232 -0.19 -7.98 8.13
CA SER A 232 -1.04 -8.57 9.15
C SER A 232 -0.43 -9.89 9.57
N CYS A 233 -0.03 -10.01 10.83
CA CYS A 233 0.71 -11.18 11.29
C CYS A 233 -0.14 -12.45 11.39
N THR A 234 -1.47 -12.33 11.45
CA THR A 234 -2.41 -13.44 11.53
C THR A 234 -3.79 -12.99 11.05
N ASP A 235 -4.59 -13.95 10.55
CA ASP A 235 -6.01 -13.75 10.21
C ASP A 235 -6.93 -13.86 11.44
N TRP A 236 -6.40 -14.25 12.60
CA TRP A 236 -7.16 -14.47 13.85
C TRP A 236 -8.21 -15.58 13.75
N ILE A 237 -8.11 -16.47 12.79
CA ILE A 237 -9.03 -17.58 12.56
C ILE A 237 -8.25 -18.84 12.17
N ASP A 238 -8.72 -20.00 12.62
CA ASP A 238 -8.12 -21.28 12.29
C ASP A 238 -8.16 -21.54 10.77
N GLY A 239 -7.04 -22.04 10.25
CA GLY A 239 -6.87 -22.26 8.81
C GLY A 239 -6.60 -21.00 7.99
N GLY A 240 -6.48 -19.82 8.63
CA GLY A 240 -6.05 -18.57 8.01
C GLY A 240 -4.53 -18.40 7.98
N TRP A 241 -4.08 -17.20 7.58
CA TRP A 241 -2.68 -16.81 7.63
C TRP A 241 -2.17 -16.77 9.08
N SER A 242 -1.03 -17.39 9.35
CA SER A 242 -0.52 -17.60 10.70
C SER A 242 0.71 -16.74 11.03
N LEU A 243 1.02 -16.65 12.34
CA LEU A 243 2.22 -15.97 12.82
C LEU A 243 3.51 -16.63 12.32
N ASP A 244 3.57 -17.96 12.28
CA ASP A 244 4.73 -18.69 11.80
C ASP A 244 5.00 -18.43 10.31
N GLU A 245 3.94 -18.36 9.49
CA GLU A 245 4.04 -17.97 8.09
C GLU A 245 4.50 -16.51 7.93
N SER A 246 4.05 -15.60 8.79
CA SER A 246 4.52 -14.21 8.83
C SER A 246 6.00 -14.10 9.18
N ILE A 247 6.49 -14.88 10.14
CA ILE A 247 7.90 -14.94 10.50
C ILE A 247 8.73 -15.44 9.33
N GLU A 248 8.30 -16.52 8.67
CA GLU A 248 9.02 -17.08 7.53
C GLU A 248 9.02 -16.12 6.32
N LEU A 249 7.89 -15.48 6.01
CA LEU A 249 7.84 -14.45 4.98
C LEU A 249 8.78 -13.28 5.30
N SER A 250 8.81 -12.84 6.56
CA SER A 250 9.69 -11.74 7.01
C SER A 250 11.16 -12.08 6.83
N ARG A 251 11.58 -13.33 7.11
CA ARG A 251 12.94 -13.80 6.86
C ARG A 251 13.29 -13.76 5.37
N ARG A 252 12.37 -14.17 4.51
CA ARG A 252 12.56 -14.13 3.04
C ARG A 252 12.63 -12.72 2.48
N LEU A 253 11.85 -11.80 3.03
CA LEU A 253 11.89 -10.38 2.68
C LEU A 253 13.22 -9.73 3.14
N ALA A 254 13.69 -10.07 4.35
CA ALA A 254 14.96 -9.54 4.88
C ALA A 254 16.20 -10.01 4.11
N ALA A 255 16.11 -11.13 3.40
CA ALA A 255 17.17 -11.68 2.55
C ALA A 255 17.24 -11.03 1.14
N ARG A 256 16.31 -10.08 0.81
CA ARG A 256 16.18 -9.35 -0.47
C ARG A 256 16.56 -7.88 -0.31
#